data_419d8ffa7923d5473605c9c14e0154b5
#
_entry.id   419d8ffa7923d5473605c9c14e0154b5
#
_cell.length_a   1.000
_cell.length_b   1.000
_cell.length_c   1.000
_cell.angle_alpha   90.00
_cell.angle_beta   90.00
_cell.angle_gamma   90.00
#
_symmetry.space_group_name_H-M   'P 1'
#
loop_
_entity.id
_entity.type
_entity.pdbx_description
1 polymer ?
#
loop_
_entity_poly.entity_id
_entity_poly.type
_entity_poly.pdbx_seq_one_letter_code
_entity_poly.pdbx_strand_id
1 'polypeptide(L)'
;MRKRQDLDTRISMIRALEQSIADNTELIEMGEIEGDQSIVTEAEKALLAMKPKLAETEIETLLSGEADGNDAYVQINAGAGGTESQDWASMLMRMYLRYANKYGYKSEVLDEHPGEEAGIKSCTLQIKGHNAYGKLKTESGVHRLVRISPYDSNARRHTSFSSVWVYPVVDDNINIEIVDSDLKVDTYRASGAGGPHINTTDSAVRITHIPSGIIVACQAERSQHKNRATAIKMLKARLYEMELQKQQEKIDAANAKKTQIGWGHQIRSYVLQPYQLVKDLRTGHTSTAPGDVLDGEVEEFIQASLAHKVKGGEVVVEDIE
;
A
#
# COMPACT_ATOMS: atom_id res chain seq x y z
N MET A 1 26.20 -9.27 5.32
CA MET A 1 26.18 -10.37 4.36
C MET A 1 24.92 -10.39 3.50
N ARG A 2 23.69 -10.28 4.06
CA ARG A 2 22.42 -10.27 3.29
C ARG A 2 22.37 -9.22 2.17
N LYS A 3 22.71 -7.94 2.45
CA LYS A 3 22.71 -6.85 1.42
C LYS A 3 23.64 -7.15 0.23
N ARG A 4 24.80 -7.75 0.48
CA ARG A 4 25.74 -8.12 -0.60
C ARG A 4 25.17 -9.24 -1.47
N GLN A 5 24.62 -10.27 -0.84
CA GLN A 5 24.03 -11.43 -1.54
C GLN A 5 22.82 -11.00 -2.39
N ASP A 6 21.99 -10.08 -1.87
CA ASP A 6 20.86 -9.50 -2.59
C ASP A 6 21.32 -8.70 -3.82
N LEU A 7 22.34 -7.85 -3.66
CA LEU A 7 22.95 -7.12 -4.79
C LEU A 7 23.57 -8.04 -5.83
N ASP A 8 24.30 -9.08 -5.39
CA ASP A 8 24.91 -10.05 -6.30
C ASP A 8 23.84 -10.81 -7.10
N THR A 9 22.71 -11.17 -6.45
CA THR A 9 21.56 -11.82 -7.10
C THR A 9 20.93 -10.90 -8.15
N ARG A 10 20.69 -9.64 -7.81
CA ARG A 10 20.11 -8.64 -8.74
C ARG A 10 21.02 -8.39 -9.94
N ILE A 11 22.32 -8.21 -9.72
CA ILE A 11 23.29 -8.02 -10.81
C ILE A 11 23.31 -9.24 -11.73
N SER A 12 23.33 -10.44 -11.17
CA SER A 12 23.32 -11.68 -11.95
C SER A 12 22.05 -11.84 -12.77
N MET A 13 20.89 -11.45 -12.22
CA MET A 13 19.61 -11.48 -12.91
C MET A 13 19.55 -10.49 -14.08
N ILE A 14 20.01 -9.26 -13.87
CA ILE A 14 20.07 -8.24 -14.93
C ILE A 14 20.98 -8.70 -16.06
N ARG A 15 22.18 -9.20 -15.74
CA ARG A 15 23.12 -9.72 -16.74
C ARG A 15 22.55 -10.90 -17.53
N ALA A 16 21.82 -11.81 -16.86
CA ALA A 16 21.17 -12.94 -17.53
C ALA A 16 20.07 -12.47 -18.49
N LEU A 17 19.31 -11.41 -18.11
CA LEU A 17 18.32 -10.80 -18.99
C LEU A 17 18.96 -10.12 -20.20
N GLU A 18 20.02 -9.32 -19.98
CA GLU A 18 20.77 -8.66 -21.07
C GLU A 18 21.33 -9.68 -22.06
N GLN A 19 21.96 -10.75 -21.56
CA GLN A 19 22.50 -11.82 -22.40
C GLN A 19 21.39 -12.51 -23.19
N SER A 20 20.27 -12.86 -22.55
CA SER A 20 19.17 -13.52 -23.23
C SER A 20 18.50 -12.63 -24.29
N ILE A 21 18.44 -11.31 -24.10
CA ILE A 21 17.96 -10.37 -25.12
C ILE A 21 18.93 -10.36 -26.30
N ALA A 22 20.23 -10.27 -26.03
CA ALA A 22 21.25 -10.27 -27.07
C ALA A 22 21.21 -11.57 -27.91
N ASP A 23 21.20 -12.73 -27.25
CA ASP A 23 21.17 -14.04 -27.89
C ASP A 23 19.93 -14.22 -28.79
N ASN A 24 18.74 -13.83 -28.29
CA ASN A 24 17.51 -13.94 -29.09
C ASN A 24 17.45 -12.92 -30.25
N THR A 25 18.05 -11.74 -30.08
CA THR A 25 18.15 -10.76 -31.15
C THR A 25 19.07 -11.28 -32.27
N GLU A 26 20.21 -11.86 -31.92
CA GLU A 26 21.13 -12.50 -32.87
C GLU A 26 20.47 -13.68 -33.60
N LEU A 27 19.67 -14.51 -32.89
CA LEU A 27 18.91 -15.60 -33.50
C LEU A 27 17.87 -15.08 -34.51
N ILE A 28 17.20 -13.95 -34.23
CA ILE A 28 16.26 -13.34 -35.19
C ILE A 28 17.02 -12.89 -36.46
N GLU A 29 18.12 -12.18 -36.29
CA GLU A 29 18.95 -11.70 -37.44
C GLU A 29 19.46 -12.87 -38.27
N MET A 30 19.93 -13.95 -37.65
CA MET A 30 20.38 -15.16 -38.35
C MET A 30 19.24 -15.84 -39.09
N GLY A 31 18.08 -16.01 -38.44
CA GLY A 31 16.89 -16.63 -39.04
C GLY A 31 16.36 -15.84 -40.23
N GLU A 32 16.41 -14.50 -40.18
CA GLU A 32 16.05 -13.63 -41.32
C GLU A 32 17.02 -13.80 -42.50
N ILE A 33 18.32 -13.89 -42.23
CA ILE A 33 19.36 -14.08 -43.26
C ILE A 33 19.21 -15.46 -43.94
N GLU A 34 18.93 -16.51 -43.14
CA GLU A 34 18.78 -17.89 -43.64
C GLU A 34 17.39 -18.15 -44.22
N GLY A 35 16.41 -17.27 -43.98
CA GLY A 35 15.02 -17.44 -44.41
C GLY A 35 14.27 -18.47 -43.59
N ASP A 36 14.77 -18.81 -42.37
CA ASP A 36 14.13 -19.76 -41.46
C ASP A 36 13.17 -19.05 -40.50
N GLN A 37 11.92 -18.98 -40.93
CA GLN A 37 10.84 -18.37 -40.14
C GLN A 37 10.54 -19.09 -38.81
N SER A 38 10.95 -20.35 -38.66
CA SER A 38 10.75 -21.12 -37.43
C SER A 38 11.65 -20.58 -36.32
N ILE A 39 12.92 -20.33 -36.61
CA ILE A 39 13.89 -19.73 -35.67
C ILE A 39 13.44 -18.33 -35.23
N VAL A 40 13.03 -17.49 -36.18
CA VAL A 40 12.51 -16.14 -35.89
C VAL A 40 11.34 -16.19 -34.95
N THR A 41 10.34 -17.05 -35.23
CA THR A 41 9.13 -17.16 -34.41
C THR A 41 9.42 -17.69 -33.00
N GLU A 42 10.40 -18.60 -32.85
CA GLU A 42 10.80 -19.14 -31.55
C GLU A 42 11.51 -18.10 -30.71
N ALA A 43 12.43 -17.32 -31.30
CA ALA A 43 13.13 -16.24 -30.64
C ALA A 43 12.20 -15.07 -30.24
N GLU A 44 11.24 -14.72 -31.10
CA GLU A 44 10.20 -13.72 -30.74
C GLU A 44 9.34 -14.17 -29.54
N LYS A 45 8.93 -15.44 -29.53
CA LYS A 45 8.19 -16.01 -28.38
C LYS A 45 9.02 -15.97 -27.10
N ALA A 46 10.32 -16.28 -27.19
CA ALA A 46 11.22 -16.22 -26.06
C ALA A 46 11.34 -14.78 -25.51
N LEU A 47 11.49 -13.78 -26.38
CA LEU A 47 11.51 -12.36 -26.00
C LEU A 47 10.19 -11.91 -25.36
N LEU A 48 9.05 -12.32 -25.93
CA LEU A 48 7.74 -12.01 -25.36
C LEU A 48 7.53 -12.65 -23.99
N ALA A 49 8.05 -13.86 -23.76
CA ALA A 49 7.99 -14.55 -22.48
C ALA A 49 8.87 -13.87 -21.39
N MET A 50 9.89 -13.08 -21.79
CA MET A 50 10.73 -12.34 -20.86
C MET A 50 10.07 -11.05 -20.37
N LYS A 51 9.10 -10.50 -21.09
CA LYS A 51 8.47 -9.20 -20.79
C LYS A 51 7.91 -9.11 -19.36
N PRO A 52 7.18 -10.09 -18.81
CA PRO A 52 6.70 -10.03 -17.43
C PRO A 52 7.86 -10.04 -16.41
N LYS A 53 8.92 -10.80 -16.67
CA LYS A 53 10.09 -10.86 -15.80
C LYS A 53 10.88 -9.56 -15.81
N LEU A 54 10.97 -8.90 -16.95
CA LEU A 54 11.59 -7.57 -17.07
C LEU A 54 10.81 -6.53 -16.26
N ALA A 55 9.48 -6.54 -16.36
CA ALA A 55 8.62 -5.65 -15.59
C ALA A 55 8.77 -5.87 -14.07
N GLU A 56 8.87 -7.11 -13.63
CA GLU A 56 9.13 -7.44 -12.22
C GLU A 56 10.49 -6.92 -11.75
N THR A 57 11.55 -7.12 -12.56
CA THR A 57 12.90 -6.63 -12.26
C THR A 57 12.97 -5.10 -12.24
N GLU A 58 12.24 -4.43 -13.12
CA GLU A 58 12.10 -2.98 -13.13
C GLU A 58 11.50 -2.49 -11.81
N ILE A 59 10.42 -3.09 -11.35
CA ILE A 59 9.79 -2.76 -10.06
C ILE A 59 10.77 -2.98 -8.89
N GLU A 60 11.47 -4.11 -8.87
CA GLU A 60 12.47 -4.38 -7.82
C GLU A 60 13.58 -3.33 -7.79
N THR A 61 13.97 -2.81 -8.96
CA THR A 61 14.97 -1.74 -9.06
C THR A 61 14.45 -0.41 -8.52
N LEU A 62 13.15 -0.14 -8.70
CA LEU A 62 12.48 1.05 -8.16
C LEU A 62 12.32 1.00 -6.63
N LEU A 63 12.35 -0.19 -6.04
CA LEU A 63 12.28 -0.43 -4.60
C LEU A 63 13.66 -0.37 -3.96
N SER A 64 14.26 0.84 -3.91
CA SER A 64 15.63 1.08 -3.43
C SER A 64 15.69 1.68 -2.01
N GLY A 65 14.55 1.96 -1.39
CA GLY A 65 14.47 2.50 -0.02
C GLY A 65 14.88 1.47 1.04
N GLU A 66 15.50 1.93 2.11
CA GLU A 66 15.99 1.06 3.19
C GLU A 66 14.89 0.17 3.81
N ALA A 67 13.67 0.69 3.88
CA ALA A 67 12.51 -0.01 4.45
C ALA A 67 11.69 -0.79 3.40
N ASP A 68 11.99 -0.65 2.10
CA ASP A 68 11.13 -1.19 1.04
C ASP A 68 10.98 -2.72 1.08
N GLY A 69 11.99 -3.43 1.57
CA GLY A 69 11.96 -4.88 1.75
C GLY A 69 11.09 -5.38 2.90
N ASN A 70 10.59 -4.50 3.76
CA ASN A 70 9.88 -4.86 4.97
C ASN A 70 8.42 -5.24 4.71
N ASP A 71 7.82 -5.90 5.71
CA ASP A 71 6.38 -6.04 5.83
C ASP A 71 5.71 -4.66 5.99
N ALA A 72 4.42 -4.58 5.68
CA ALA A 72 3.66 -3.33 5.75
C ALA A 72 2.56 -3.39 6.81
N TYR A 73 2.35 -2.27 7.50
CA TYR A 73 1.08 -1.96 8.13
C TYR A 73 0.27 -1.04 7.22
N VAL A 74 -0.99 -1.38 6.99
CA VAL A 74 -1.95 -0.57 6.22
C VAL A 74 -3.07 -0.16 7.16
N GLN A 75 -3.13 1.12 7.47
CA GLN A 75 -4.19 1.70 8.27
C GLN A 75 -5.18 2.43 7.37
N ILE A 76 -6.46 2.12 7.52
CA ILE A 76 -7.56 2.71 6.76
C ILE A 76 -8.47 3.42 7.76
N ASN A 77 -8.83 4.66 7.47
CA ASN A 77 -9.76 5.43 8.30
C ASN A 77 -10.86 6.01 7.41
N ALA A 78 -12.10 5.90 7.86
CA ALA A 78 -13.22 6.57 7.24
C ALA A 78 -13.03 8.10 7.35
N GLY A 79 -13.27 8.79 6.26
CA GLY A 79 -13.20 10.24 6.19
C GLY A 79 -14.58 10.91 6.16
N ALA A 80 -14.70 12.00 5.42
CA ALA A 80 -15.96 12.68 5.24
C ALA A 80 -16.96 11.84 4.41
N GLY A 81 -18.21 11.77 4.84
CA GLY A 81 -19.29 11.05 4.15
C GLY A 81 -20.20 10.22 5.05
N GLY A 82 -20.01 10.27 6.38
CA GLY A 82 -20.86 9.53 7.34
C GLY A 82 -20.82 8.02 7.12
N THR A 83 -21.99 7.35 7.14
CA THR A 83 -22.12 5.90 6.92
C THR A 83 -21.50 5.43 5.58
N GLU A 84 -21.62 6.26 4.53
CA GLU A 84 -21.00 5.98 3.22
C GLU A 84 -19.47 5.87 3.31
N SER A 85 -18.81 6.76 4.06
CA SER A 85 -17.36 6.73 4.22
C SER A 85 -16.90 5.53 5.05
N GLN A 86 -17.71 5.07 5.99
CA GLN A 86 -17.46 3.87 6.77
C GLN A 86 -17.58 2.59 5.92
N ASP A 87 -18.56 2.54 5.03
CA ASP A 87 -18.68 1.45 4.07
C ASP A 87 -17.53 1.48 3.04
N TRP A 88 -17.17 2.69 2.57
CA TRP A 88 -16.01 2.87 1.69
C TRP A 88 -14.71 2.35 2.33
N ALA A 89 -14.48 2.65 3.60
CA ALA A 89 -13.31 2.12 4.33
C ALA A 89 -13.34 0.59 4.38
N SER A 90 -14.50 -0.03 4.58
CA SER A 90 -14.66 -1.49 4.54
C SER A 90 -14.39 -2.06 3.14
N MET A 91 -14.80 -1.37 2.07
CA MET A 91 -14.50 -1.78 0.70
C MET A 91 -13.00 -1.74 0.42
N LEU A 92 -12.28 -0.69 0.86
CA LEU A 92 -10.82 -0.59 0.75
C LEU A 92 -10.12 -1.69 1.55
N MET A 93 -10.57 -1.98 2.78
CA MET A 93 -10.04 -3.10 3.56
C MET A 93 -10.12 -4.41 2.78
N ARG A 94 -11.29 -4.72 2.21
CA ARG A 94 -11.46 -5.93 1.38
C ARG A 94 -10.57 -5.92 0.14
N MET A 95 -10.41 -4.78 -0.51
CA MET A 95 -9.55 -4.62 -1.68
C MET A 95 -8.09 -4.98 -1.34
N TYR A 96 -7.54 -4.45 -0.24
CA TYR A 96 -6.16 -4.77 0.15
C TYR A 96 -5.99 -6.20 0.66
N LEU A 97 -6.99 -6.79 1.32
CA LEU A 97 -6.95 -8.20 1.70
C LEU A 97 -6.95 -9.12 0.46
N ARG A 98 -7.76 -8.80 -0.55
CA ARG A 98 -7.78 -9.54 -1.83
C ARG A 98 -6.49 -9.37 -2.61
N TYR A 99 -5.95 -8.14 -2.66
CA TYR A 99 -4.63 -7.89 -3.22
C TYR A 99 -3.56 -8.74 -2.55
N ALA A 100 -3.51 -8.73 -1.22
CA ALA A 100 -2.54 -9.52 -0.46
C ALA A 100 -2.65 -11.03 -0.80
N ASN A 101 -3.86 -11.57 -0.81
CA ASN A 101 -4.09 -12.97 -1.13
C ASN A 101 -3.68 -13.31 -2.58
N LYS A 102 -4.02 -12.44 -3.53
CA LYS A 102 -3.73 -12.64 -4.96
C LYS A 102 -2.24 -12.66 -5.25
N TYR A 103 -1.48 -11.77 -4.60
CA TYR A 103 -0.03 -11.65 -4.80
C TYR A 103 0.80 -12.46 -3.79
N GLY A 104 0.17 -13.40 -3.06
CA GLY A 104 0.86 -14.35 -2.18
C GLY A 104 1.37 -13.75 -0.87
N TYR A 105 0.90 -12.56 -0.49
CA TYR A 105 1.18 -11.98 0.82
C TYR A 105 0.30 -12.62 1.90
N LYS A 106 0.86 -12.75 3.11
CA LYS A 106 0.06 -13.11 4.28
C LYS A 106 -0.51 -11.85 4.88
N SER A 107 -1.81 -11.81 5.10
CA SER A 107 -2.50 -10.65 5.69
C SER A 107 -3.17 -11.02 7.00
N GLU A 108 -3.15 -10.09 7.95
CA GLU A 108 -3.75 -10.22 9.28
C GLU A 108 -4.40 -8.90 9.66
N VAL A 109 -5.63 -8.95 10.17
CA VAL A 109 -6.31 -7.78 10.73
C VAL A 109 -5.88 -7.64 12.20
N LEU A 110 -5.16 -6.57 12.52
CA LEU A 110 -4.66 -6.32 13.87
C LEU A 110 -5.66 -5.57 14.74
N ASP A 111 -6.41 -4.67 14.11
CA ASP A 111 -7.40 -3.83 14.78
C ASP A 111 -8.51 -3.46 13.81
N GLU A 112 -9.76 -3.47 14.29
CA GLU A 112 -10.92 -3.10 13.51
C GLU A 112 -11.95 -2.43 14.42
N HIS A 113 -12.35 -1.23 14.05
CA HIS A 113 -13.42 -0.50 14.72
C HIS A 113 -14.65 -0.44 13.81
N PRO A 114 -15.72 -1.16 14.14
CA PRO A 114 -16.94 -1.15 13.33
C PRO A 114 -17.58 0.24 13.29
N GLY A 115 -18.26 0.50 12.20
CA GLY A 115 -19.13 1.67 12.04
C GLY A 115 -20.36 1.58 12.94
N GLU A 116 -21.11 2.67 13.06
CA GLU A 116 -22.32 2.70 13.88
C GLU A 116 -23.49 1.97 13.20
N GLU A 117 -23.65 2.15 11.90
CA GLU A 117 -24.72 1.56 11.11
C GLU A 117 -24.21 0.54 10.10
N ALA A 118 -23.07 0.84 9.46
CA ALA A 118 -22.45 -0.04 8.47
C ALA A 118 -20.95 0.25 8.36
N GLY A 119 -20.20 -0.69 7.75
CA GLY A 119 -18.78 -0.52 7.47
C GLY A 119 -17.90 -0.42 8.71
N ILE A 120 -16.78 0.25 8.59
CA ILE A 120 -15.76 0.42 9.63
C ILE A 120 -15.36 1.89 9.79
N LYS A 121 -15.12 2.32 11.03
CA LYS A 121 -14.52 3.64 11.32
C LYS A 121 -13.03 3.65 11.00
N SER A 122 -12.35 2.59 11.38
CA SER A 122 -10.92 2.38 11.08
C SER A 122 -10.56 0.90 11.14
N CYS A 123 -9.49 0.54 10.42
CA CYS A 123 -8.84 -0.75 10.61
C CYS A 123 -7.34 -0.63 10.39
N THR A 124 -6.60 -1.60 10.94
CA THR A 124 -5.17 -1.77 10.71
C THR A 124 -4.91 -3.19 10.27
N LEU A 125 -4.35 -3.34 9.07
CA LEU A 125 -3.93 -4.60 8.49
C LEU A 125 -2.41 -4.73 8.62
N GLN A 126 -1.92 -5.92 8.87
CA GLN A 126 -0.52 -6.27 8.65
C GLN A 126 -0.43 -7.13 7.39
N ILE A 127 0.39 -6.71 6.43
CA ILE A 127 0.65 -7.44 5.18
C ILE A 127 2.11 -7.86 5.20
N LYS A 128 2.34 -9.18 5.24
CA LYS A 128 3.65 -9.81 5.40
C LYS A 128 4.12 -10.39 4.07
N GLY A 129 5.32 -10.03 3.67
CA GLY A 129 5.99 -10.59 2.50
C GLY A 129 7.05 -9.66 1.93
N HIS A 130 7.85 -10.20 1.02
CA HIS A 130 8.95 -9.45 0.41
C HIS A 130 8.44 -8.21 -0.32
N ASN A 131 9.05 -7.06 -0.04
CA ASN A 131 8.70 -5.76 -0.63
C ASN A 131 7.25 -5.30 -0.40
N ALA A 132 6.55 -5.84 0.61
CA ALA A 132 5.17 -5.46 0.89
C ALA A 132 5.04 -3.96 1.16
N TYR A 133 5.91 -3.39 2.02
CA TYR A 133 5.91 -1.95 2.26
C TYR A 133 6.32 -1.16 1.01
N GLY A 134 7.38 -1.57 0.32
CA GLY A 134 7.89 -0.88 -0.85
C GLY A 134 6.83 -0.68 -1.94
N LYS A 135 6.01 -1.70 -2.19
CA LYS A 135 4.88 -1.62 -3.12
C LYS A 135 3.73 -0.78 -2.56
N LEU A 136 3.26 -1.10 -1.36
CA LEU A 136 2.06 -0.51 -0.79
C LEU A 136 2.24 0.94 -0.31
N LYS A 137 3.47 1.42 -0.05
CA LYS A 137 3.73 2.83 0.37
C LYS A 137 3.14 3.86 -0.60
N THR A 138 3.01 3.49 -1.88
CA THR A 138 2.40 4.33 -2.90
C THR A 138 0.89 4.49 -2.75
N GLU A 139 0.24 3.63 -1.97
CA GLU A 139 -1.20 3.66 -1.70
C GLU A 139 -1.57 4.61 -0.54
N SER A 140 -0.57 5.22 0.12
CA SER A 140 -0.81 6.22 1.17
C SER A 140 -1.41 7.49 0.59
N GLY A 141 -2.58 7.89 1.10
CA GLY A 141 -3.29 9.09 0.69
C GLY A 141 -4.80 8.98 0.83
N VAL A 142 -5.50 9.90 0.19
CA VAL A 142 -6.96 9.96 0.22
C VAL A 142 -7.55 9.28 -1.01
N HIS A 143 -8.45 8.34 -0.79
CA HIS A 143 -9.21 7.64 -1.81
C HIS A 143 -10.64 8.17 -1.85
N ARG A 144 -11.08 8.63 -3.01
CA ARG A 144 -12.41 9.18 -3.26
C ARG A 144 -13.29 8.13 -3.92
N LEU A 145 -14.49 7.92 -3.38
CA LEU A 145 -15.54 7.10 -4.00
C LEU A 145 -16.70 7.98 -4.45
N VAL A 146 -17.17 7.75 -5.65
CA VAL A 146 -18.39 8.37 -6.20
C VAL A 146 -19.32 7.25 -6.65
N ARG A 147 -20.46 7.10 -5.97
CA ARG A 147 -21.48 6.12 -6.32
C ARG A 147 -22.89 6.57 -5.92
N ILE A 148 -23.90 5.86 -6.41
CA ILE A 148 -25.25 5.93 -5.85
C ILE A 148 -25.24 5.25 -4.50
N SER A 149 -25.63 5.97 -3.44
CA SER A 149 -25.62 5.46 -2.08
C SER A 149 -26.66 4.36 -1.86
N PRO A 150 -26.26 3.17 -1.35
CA PRO A 150 -27.22 2.18 -0.90
C PRO A 150 -27.94 2.56 0.42
N TYR A 151 -27.45 3.59 1.09
CA TYR A 151 -28.02 4.10 2.37
C TYR A 151 -28.92 5.33 2.16
N ASP A 152 -28.99 5.90 0.96
CA ASP A 152 -29.90 7.00 0.63
C ASP A 152 -31.16 6.47 -0.04
N SER A 153 -32.30 6.63 0.63
CA SER A 153 -33.62 6.24 0.11
C SER A 153 -33.99 6.91 -1.23
N ASN A 154 -33.37 8.06 -1.56
CA ASN A 154 -33.56 8.78 -2.80
C ASN A 154 -32.61 8.35 -3.92
N ALA A 155 -31.75 7.34 -3.67
CA ALA A 155 -30.77 6.85 -4.64
C ALA A 155 -29.89 7.96 -5.26
N ARG A 156 -29.51 8.97 -4.47
CA ARG A 156 -28.66 10.06 -4.93
C ARG A 156 -27.21 9.62 -5.00
N ARG A 157 -26.47 10.28 -5.90
CA ARG A 157 -25.03 10.11 -6.02
C ARG A 157 -24.33 10.82 -4.84
N HIS A 158 -23.48 10.09 -4.12
CA HIS A 158 -22.69 10.58 -3.01
C HIS A 158 -21.20 10.49 -3.31
N THR A 159 -20.45 11.39 -2.73
CA THR A 159 -18.98 11.36 -2.73
C THR A 159 -18.50 11.11 -1.30
N SER A 160 -17.66 10.11 -1.14
CA SER A 160 -17.11 9.72 0.15
C SER A 160 -15.60 9.59 0.08
N PHE A 161 -14.95 9.87 1.20
CA PHE A 161 -13.51 9.86 1.31
C PHE A 161 -13.06 8.90 2.40
N SER A 162 -11.94 8.22 2.13
CA SER A 162 -11.26 7.38 3.09
C SER A 162 -9.77 7.59 2.98
N SER A 163 -9.07 7.65 4.09
CA SER A 163 -7.62 7.78 4.09
C SER A 163 -6.96 6.43 4.33
N VAL A 164 -5.93 6.16 3.54
CA VAL A 164 -5.06 5.00 3.70
C VAL A 164 -3.69 5.49 4.12
N TRP A 165 -3.12 4.86 5.11
CA TRP A 165 -1.77 5.14 5.58
C TRP A 165 -0.98 3.85 5.62
N VAL A 166 0.15 3.81 4.92
CA VAL A 166 1.02 2.64 4.86
C VAL A 166 2.36 2.98 5.51
N TYR A 167 2.79 2.14 6.44
CA TYR A 167 4.06 2.29 7.13
C TYR A 167 4.75 0.93 7.32
N PRO A 168 6.10 0.90 7.35
CA PRO A 168 6.84 -0.36 7.38
C PRO A 168 6.71 -1.06 8.73
N VAL A 169 6.74 -2.38 8.72
CA VAL A 169 7.05 -3.14 9.93
C VAL A 169 8.53 -3.02 10.18
N VAL A 170 8.89 -2.45 11.31
CA VAL A 170 10.27 -2.24 11.69
C VAL A 170 10.68 -3.35 12.64
N ASP A 171 11.75 -4.07 12.31
CA ASP A 171 12.34 -5.05 13.21
C ASP A 171 12.94 -4.35 14.45
N ASP A 172 13.04 -5.08 15.57
CA ASP A 172 13.53 -4.58 16.86
C ASP A 172 14.97 -4.00 16.82
N ASN A 173 15.63 -4.05 15.66
CA ASN A 173 16.99 -3.55 15.44
C ASN A 173 17.09 -2.05 15.16
N ILE A 174 15.99 -1.33 14.98
CA ILE A 174 16.03 0.12 14.85
C ILE A 174 15.92 0.72 16.24
N ASN A 175 16.99 1.36 16.66
CA ASN A 175 17.17 1.91 18.00
C ASN A 175 16.35 3.20 18.18
N ILE A 176 15.01 3.09 18.12
CA ILE A 176 14.13 4.13 18.60
C ILE A 176 13.95 3.88 20.08
N GLU A 177 14.63 4.68 20.89
CA GLU A 177 14.43 4.67 22.32
C GLU A 177 13.04 5.24 22.64
N ILE A 178 12.15 4.36 23.05
CA ILE A 178 10.86 4.77 23.62
C ILE A 178 11.02 4.76 25.12
N VAL A 179 10.87 5.91 25.72
CA VAL A 179 10.89 6.05 27.17
C VAL A 179 9.50 5.77 27.72
N ASP A 180 9.37 4.84 28.66
CA ASP A 180 8.07 4.43 29.22
C ASP A 180 7.28 5.60 29.83
N SER A 181 7.95 6.65 30.31
CA SER A 181 7.33 7.87 30.82
C SER A 181 6.56 8.67 29.76
N ASP A 182 6.91 8.48 28.49
CA ASP A 182 6.30 9.20 27.35
C ASP A 182 5.08 8.43 26.79
N LEU A 183 4.79 7.28 27.37
CA LEU A 183 3.69 6.43 26.96
C LEU A 183 2.51 6.52 27.92
N LYS A 184 1.36 6.92 27.42
CA LYS A 184 0.07 6.70 28.10
C LYS A 184 -0.54 5.40 27.56
N VAL A 185 -0.68 4.40 28.44
CA VAL A 185 -1.24 3.10 28.10
C VAL A 185 -2.64 2.99 28.71
N ASP A 186 -3.65 2.90 27.85
CA ASP A 186 -5.03 2.68 28.22
C ASP A 186 -5.45 1.28 27.82
N THR A 187 -6.10 0.53 28.73
CA THR A 187 -6.68 -0.77 28.45
C THR A 187 -8.19 -0.63 28.35
N TYR A 188 -8.80 -1.34 27.41
CA TYR A 188 -10.25 -1.31 27.21
C TYR A 188 -10.77 -2.67 26.73
N ARG A 189 -12.08 -2.81 26.74
CA ARG A 189 -12.73 -4.04 26.26
C ARG A 189 -12.71 -4.07 24.75
N ALA A 190 -12.28 -5.20 24.19
CA ALA A 190 -12.33 -5.41 22.75
C ALA A 190 -13.78 -5.32 22.27
N SER A 191 -14.02 -4.58 21.20
CA SER A 191 -15.31 -4.49 20.54
C SER A 191 -15.27 -5.36 19.29
N GLY A 192 -16.07 -6.44 19.27
CA GLY A 192 -16.14 -7.34 18.10
C GLY A 192 -17.19 -8.44 18.30
N ALA A 193 -17.57 -9.11 17.22
CA ALA A 193 -18.44 -10.28 17.25
C ALA A 193 -17.70 -11.46 17.90
N GLY A 194 -17.93 -11.69 19.18
CA GLY A 194 -17.31 -12.78 19.95
C GLY A 194 -18.14 -13.13 21.17
N GLY A 195 -18.00 -14.37 21.64
CA GLY A 195 -18.77 -14.92 22.76
C GLY A 195 -18.52 -14.20 24.11
N PRO A 196 -19.15 -14.67 25.22
CA PRO A 196 -19.19 -13.98 26.53
C PRO A 196 -17.79 -13.62 27.10
N HIS A 197 -16.74 -14.29 26.71
CA HIS A 197 -15.38 -14.04 27.19
C HIS A 197 -14.70 -12.76 26.60
N ILE A 198 -15.09 -12.31 25.42
CA ILE A 198 -14.51 -11.12 24.79
C ILE A 198 -15.04 -9.85 25.46
N ASN A 199 -16.27 -9.89 25.96
CA ASN A 199 -16.93 -8.75 26.58
C ASN A 199 -16.62 -8.56 28.08
N THR A 200 -15.86 -9.48 28.70
CA THR A 200 -15.57 -9.45 30.15
C THR A 200 -14.12 -9.08 30.49
N THR A 201 -13.19 -9.11 29.54
CA THR A 201 -11.77 -8.89 29.83
C THR A 201 -11.25 -7.69 29.06
N ASP A 202 -10.58 -6.74 29.75
CA ASP A 202 -9.93 -5.58 29.15
C ASP A 202 -8.60 -6.00 28.48
N SER A 203 -8.70 -6.73 27.36
CA SER A 203 -7.55 -7.27 26.62
C SER A 203 -7.02 -6.32 25.55
N ALA A 204 -7.84 -5.39 25.07
CA ALA A 204 -7.41 -4.39 24.08
C ALA A 204 -6.52 -3.33 24.73
N VAL A 205 -5.50 -2.91 24.01
CA VAL A 205 -4.50 -1.93 24.47
C VAL A 205 -4.42 -0.77 23.49
N ARG A 206 -4.52 0.44 24.02
CA ARG A 206 -4.25 1.70 23.31
C ARG A 206 -3.02 2.36 23.91
N ILE A 207 -2.07 2.71 23.08
CA ILE A 207 -0.87 3.43 23.51
C ILE A 207 -0.85 4.78 22.82
N THR A 208 -0.73 5.84 23.61
CA THR A 208 -0.54 7.20 23.14
C THR A 208 0.88 7.63 23.47
N HIS A 209 1.65 8.01 22.48
CA HIS A 209 2.96 8.61 22.66
C HIS A 209 2.79 10.12 22.84
N ILE A 210 3.01 10.59 24.06
CA ILE A 210 2.70 11.97 24.47
C ILE A 210 3.45 13.01 23.63
N PRO A 211 4.79 12.88 23.38
CA PRO A 211 5.54 13.89 22.64
C PRO A 211 5.13 14.03 21.17
N SER A 212 4.74 12.93 20.51
CA SER A 212 4.37 12.95 19.08
C SER A 212 2.86 12.98 18.84
N GLY A 213 2.04 12.73 19.86
CA GLY A 213 0.59 12.60 19.74
C GLY A 213 0.12 11.34 18.98
N ILE A 214 1.04 10.44 18.64
CA ILE A 214 0.70 9.22 17.90
C ILE A 214 -0.09 8.27 18.82
N ILE A 215 -1.19 7.76 18.31
CA ILE A 215 -2.06 6.79 18.97
C ILE A 215 -2.05 5.50 18.18
N VAL A 216 -1.82 4.37 18.88
CA VAL A 216 -1.92 3.02 18.32
C VAL A 216 -2.82 2.18 19.20
N ALA A 217 -3.60 1.29 18.59
CA ALA A 217 -4.47 0.35 19.29
C ALA A 217 -4.26 -1.05 18.75
N CYS A 218 -4.34 -2.05 19.63
CA CYS A 218 -4.25 -3.45 19.26
C CYS A 218 -5.20 -4.28 20.10
N GLN A 219 -6.03 -5.12 19.44
CA GLN A 219 -6.99 -6.03 20.09
C GLN A 219 -6.98 -7.43 19.44
N ALA A 220 -5.94 -7.77 18.68
CA ALA A 220 -5.86 -9.00 17.90
C ALA A 220 -5.83 -10.27 18.77
N GLU A 221 -5.25 -10.18 19.96
CA GLU A 221 -5.04 -11.34 20.83
C GLU A 221 -5.87 -11.24 22.11
N ARG A 222 -6.19 -12.42 22.70
CA ARG A 222 -6.86 -12.50 24.02
C ARG A 222 -5.95 -12.07 25.17
N SER A 223 -4.65 -12.01 24.95
CA SER A 223 -3.65 -11.65 25.94
C SER A 223 -3.32 -10.16 25.86
N GLN A 224 -3.63 -9.42 26.92
CA GLN A 224 -3.26 -8.01 27.09
C GLN A 224 -1.75 -7.78 26.88
N HIS A 225 -0.89 -8.67 27.41
CA HIS A 225 0.57 -8.56 27.25
C HIS A 225 1.01 -8.68 25.79
N LYS A 226 0.42 -9.59 25.02
CA LYS A 226 0.70 -9.74 23.60
C LYS A 226 0.23 -8.52 22.81
N ASN A 227 -0.99 -8.04 23.10
CA ASN A 227 -1.52 -6.82 22.48
C ASN A 227 -0.64 -5.60 22.80
N ARG A 228 -0.15 -5.47 24.05
CA ARG A 228 0.80 -4.41 24.42
C ARG A 228 2.11 -4.49 23.63
N ALA A 229 2.70 -5.69 23.53
CA ALA A 229 3.93 -5.89 22.76
C ALA A 229 3.74 -5.54 21.27
N THR A 230 2.63 -5.96 20.68
CA THR A 230 2.28 -5.63 19.29
C THR A 230 2.04 -4.13 19.12
N ALA A 231 1.30 -3.49 20.05
CA ALA A 231 1.07 -2.04 20.01
C ALA A 231 2.37 -1.23 20.13
N ILE A 232 3.34 -1.67 20.95
CA ILE A 232 4.67 -1.05 21.03
C ILE A 232 5.42 -1.18 19.69
N LYS A 233 5.35 -2.34 19.02
CA LYS A 233 5.94 -2.53 17.70
C LYS A 233 5.31 -1.61 16.65
N MET A 234 3.99 -1.48 16.68
CA MET A 234 3.25 -0.56 15.82
C MET A 234 3.63 0.90 16.08
N LEU A 235 3.81 1.28 17.36
CA LEU A 235 4.25 2.63 17.71
C LEU A 235 5.67 2.92 17.21
N LYS A 236 6.60 1.98 17.40
CA LYS A 236 7.97 2.09 16.85
C LYS A 236 7.96 2.29 15.34
N ALA A 237 7.16 1.50 14.62
CA ALA A 237 7.03 1.61 13.19
C ALA A 237 6.51 3.00 12.75
N ARG A 238 5.53 3.54 13.45
CA ARG A 238 5.01 4.89 13.17
C ARG A 238 5.99 6.01 13.49
N LEU A 239 6.72 5.90 14.58
CA LEU A 239 7.75 6.87 14.95
C LEU A 239 8.89 6.88 13.91
N TYR A 240 9.27 5.70 13.41
CA TYR A 240 10.26 5.58 12.35
C TYR A 240 9.80 6.24 11.05
N GLU A 241 8.57 5.97 10.63
CA GLU A 241 8.00 6.61 9.44
C GLU A 241 7.95 8.15 9.58
N MET A 242 7.57 8.64 10.76
CA MET A 242 7.58 10.07 11.04
C MET A 242 8.99 10.67 10.94
N GLU A 243 10.01 9.94 11.42
CA GLU A 243 11.39 10.41 11.34
C GLU A 243 11.92 10.38 9.89
N LEU A 244 11.57 9.34 9.12
CA LEU A 244 11.86 9.30 7.68
C LEU A 244 11.19 10.45 6.93
N GLN A 245 9.93 10.75 7.23
CA GLN A 245 9.23 11.89 6.63
C GLN A 245 9.91 13.21 6.98
N LYS A 246 10.28 13.41 8.23
CA LYS A 246 11.01 14.62 8.64
C LYS A 246 12.37 14.76 7.95
N GLN A 247 13.08 13.65 7.73
CA GLN A 247 14.33 13.66 6.98
C GLN A 247 14.07 14.00 5.51
N GLN A 248 13.05 13.42 4.90
CA GLN A 248 12.66 13.70 3.52
C GLN A 248 12.21 15.15 3.37
N GLU A 249 11.39 15.66 4.28
CA GLU A 249 10.96 17.07 4.31
C GLU A 249 12.15 18.04 4.43
N LYS A 250 13.17 17.70 5.22
CA LYS A 250 14.41 18.49 5.28
C LYS A 250 15.17 18.49 3.98
N ILE A 251 15.22 17.35 3.28
CA ILE A 251 15.84 17.23 1.96
C ILE A 251 14.99 17.98 0.93
N ASP A 252 13.68 17.84 0.96
CA ASP A 252 12.76 18.49 0.05
C ASP A 252 12.68 20.00 0.32
N ALA A 253 12.71 20.44 1.58
CA ALA A 253 12.81 21.85 1.94
C ALA A 253 14.15 22.47 1.53
N ALA A 254 15.24 21.71 1.53
CA ALA A 254 16.51 22.15 0.97
C ALA A 254 16.45 22.26 -0.58
N ASN A 255 15.62 21.43 -1.22
CA ASN A 255 15.41 21.42 -2.67
C ASN A 255 14.23 22.27 -3.13
N ALA A 256 13.27 22.57 -2.26
CA ALA A 256 12.01 23.27 -2.59
C ALA A 256 11.97 24.69 -2.01
N LYS A 257 12.59 25.62 -2.70
CA LYS A 257 12.09 27.01 -2.72
C LYS A 257 10.81 27.15 -3.56
N LYS A 258 10.09 26.08 -3.88
CA LYS A 258 8.84 26.10 -4.67
C LYS A 258 7.93 24.97 -4.26
N THR A 259 6.87 25.29 -3.64
CA THR A 259 5.47 24.85 -3.72
C THR A 259 4.84 24.60 -2.36
N GLN A 260 3.81 25.39 -2.07
CA GLN A 260 2.96 25.25 -0.88
C GLN A 260 2.17 23.95 -0.97
N ILE A 261 2.23 23.17 0.11
CA ILE A 261 1.42 21.95 0.27
C ILE A 261 0.04 22.36 0.79
N GLY A 262 -0.97 22.31 -0.09
CA GLY A 262 -2.38 22.49 0.25
C GLY A 262 -3.03 21.17 0.69
N TRP A 263 -4.02 21.24 1.54
CA TRP A 263 -4.94 20.16 1.93
C TRP A 263 -5.49 19.43 0.69
N GLY A 264 -5.35 18.09 0.62
CA GLY A 264 -6.09 17.25 -0.31
C GLY A 264 -5.25 16.42 -1.27
N HIS A 265 -4.29 15.66 -0.77
CA HIS A 265 -3.64 14.66 -1.62
C HIS A 265 -4.58 13.48 -1.89
N GLN A 266 -5.62 13.73 -2.69
CA GLN A 266 -6.36 12.64 -3.31
C GLN A 266 -5.40 11.92 -4.25
N ILE A 267 -5.17 10.63 -3.98
CA ILE A 267 -4.30 9.82 -4.83
C ILE A 267 -5.10 9.11 -5.92
N ARG A 268 -6.34 8.72 -5.60
CA ARG A 268 -7.16 7.95 -6.54
C ARG A 268 -8.65 8.22 -6.38
N SER A 269 -9.35 8.35 -7.50
CA SER A 269 -10.79 8.51 -7.58
C SER A 269 -11.43 7.26 -8.19
N TYR A 270 -12.47 6.76 -7.52
CA TYR A 270 -13.25 5.59 -7.93
C TYR A 270 -14.67 6.05 -8.23
N VAL A 271 -15.05 6.04 -9.50
CA VAL A 271 -16.39 6.38 -9.97
C VAL A 271 -17.10 5.11 -10.41
N LEU A 272 -18.20 4.77 -9.73
CA LEU A 272 -19.01 3.60 -10.05
C LEU A 272 -20.25 3.98 -10.88
N GLN A 273 -20.77 5.20 -10.72
CA GLN A 273 -21.91 5.75 -11.46
C GLN A 273 -21.72 7.26 -11.72
N PRO A 274 -22.21 7.81 -12.86
CA PRO A 274 -22.96 7.15 -13.94
C PRO A 274 -22.11 6.36 -14.93
N TYR A 275 -20.79 6.52 -14.87
CA TYR A 275 -19.80 5.75 -15.66
C TYR A 275 -18.86 5.03 -14.71
N GLN A 276 -18.16 4.03 -15.24
CA GLN A 276 -17.23 3.24 -14.45
C GLN A 276 -15.80 3.65 -14.80
N LEU A 277 -15.07 4.18 -13.80
CA LEU A 277 -13.68 4.60 -13.97
C LEU A 277 -12.96 4.65 -12.63
N VAL A 278 -11.75 4.11 -12.60
CA VAL A 278 -10.78 4.38 -11.53
C VAL A 278 -9.63 5.16 -12.14
N LYS A 279 -9.25 6.29 -11.53
CA LYS A 279 -8.16 7.14 -12.02
C LYS A 279 -7.22 7.50 -10.87
N ASP A 280 -5.94 7.28 -11.07
CA ASP A 280 -4.89 7.79 -10.17
C ASP A 280 -4.55 9.22 -10.59
N LEU A 281 -4.70 10.14 -9.67
CA LEU A 281 -4.54 11.58 -9.93
C LEU A 281 -3.06 12.01 -9.97
N ARG A 282 -2.14 11.14 -9.56
CA ARG A 282 -0.70 11.40 -9.58
C ARG A 282 -0.06 10.98 -10.90
N THR A 283 -0.54 9.88 -11.47
CA THR A 283 0.08 9.25 -12.65
C THR A 283 -0.77 9.39 -13.89
N GLY A 284 -2.07 9.71 -13.74
CA GLY A 284 -3.03 9.69 -14.83
C GLY A 284 -3.46 8.28 -15.27
N HIS A 285 -2.93 7.22 -14.63
CA HIS A 285 -3.32 5.84 -14.95
C HIS A 285 -4.82 5.62 -14.67
N THR A 286 -5.51 4.93 -15.59
CA THR A 286 -6.96 4.71 -15.50
C THR A 286 -7.31 3.25 -15.73
N SER A 287 -8.38 2.80 -15.06
CA SER A 287 -9.03 1.50 -15.31
C SER A 287 -10.53 1.70 -15.47
N THR A 288 -11.11 1.09 -16.49
CA THR A 288 -12.56 1.10 -16.76
C THR A 288 -13.32 -0.03 -16.08
N ALA A 289 -12.61 -0.86 -15.30
CA ALA A 289 -13.15 -2.00 -14.56
C ALA A 289 -12.99 -1.78 -13.03
N PRO A 290 -13.79 -0.89 -12.39
CA PRO A 290 -13.68 -0.62 -10.95
C PRO A 290 -13.91 -1.87 -10.10
N GLY A 291 -14.72 -2.83 -10.58
CA GLY A 291 -14.97 -4.10 -9.90
C GLY A 291 -13.67 -4.89 -9.71
N ASP A 292 -12.87 -5.02 -10.76
CA ASP A 292 -11.61 -5.75 -10.73
C ASP A 292 -10.61 -5.07 -9.81
N VAL A 293 -10.54 -3.73 -9.83
CA VAL A 293 -9.68 -2.95 -8.92
C VAL A 293 -10.08 -3.19 -7.47
N LEU A 294 -11.39 -3.16 -7.15
CA LEU A 294 -11.92 -3.45 -5.81
C LEU A 294 -11.77 -4.93 -5.44
N ASP A 295 -11.56 -5.80 -6.40
CA ASP A 295 -11.22 -7.22 -6.21
C ASP A 295 -9.70 -7.46 -6.09
N GLY A 296 -8.91 -6.39 -5.99
CA GLY A 296 -7.49 -6.45 -5.68
C GLY A 296 -6.54 -6.24 -6.87
N GLU A 297 -7.05 -5.86 -8.05
CA GLU A 297 -6.22 -5.53 -9.23
C GLU A 297 -5.65 -4.11 -9.12
N VAL A 298 -4.82 -3.86 -8.10
CA VAL A 298 -4.21 -2.54 -7.88
C VAL A 298 -2.75 -2.48 -8.33
N GLU A 299 -2.17 -3.59 -8.79
CA GLU A 299 -0.76 -3.69 -9.13
C GLU A 299 -0.33 -2.69 -10.22
N GLU A 300 -1.13 -2.49 -11.27
CA GLU A 300 -0.82 -1.52 -12.34
C GLU A 300 -0.76 -0.08 -11.82
N PHE A 301 -1.63 0.28 -10.87
CA PHE A 301 -1.59 1.60 -10.21
C PHE A 301 -0.34 1.76 -9.35
N ILE A 302 0.05 0.72 -8.62
CA ILE A 302 1.27 0.68 -7.81
C ILE A 302 2.50 0.86 -8.71
N GLN A 303 2.58 0.10 -9.81
CA GLN A 303 3.67 0.16 -10.78
C GLN A 303 3.78 1.55 -11.42
N ALA A 304 2.66 2.10 -11.90
CA ALA A 304 2.61 3.43 -12.46
C ALA A 304 3.09 4.49 -11.46
N SER A 305 2.68 4.37 -10.19
CA SER A 305 3.08 5.30 -9.12
C SER A 305 4.57 5.18 -8.76
N LEU A 306 5.12 3.96 -8.73
CA LEU A 306 6.55 3.74 -8.52
C LEU A 306 7.37 4.32 -9.67
N ALA A 307 6.98 4.03 -10.92
CA ALA A 307 7.66 4.55 -12.11
C ALA A 307 7.61 6.08 -12.18
N HIS A 308 6.47 6.69 -11.84
CA HIS A 308 6.31 8.14 -11.79
C HIS A 308 7.26 8.79 -10.77
N LYS A 309 7.39 8.20 -9.59
CA LYS A 309 8.26 8.71 -8.51
C LYS A 309 9.74 8.76 -8.92
N VAL A 310 10.18 7.86 -9.79
CA VAL A 310 11.57 7.82 -10.30
C VAL A 310 11.77 8.78 -11.46
N LYS A 311 10.79 8.92 -12.36
CA LYS A 311 10.87 9.83 -13.51
C LYS A 311 10.83 11.31 -13.13
N GLY A 312 10.38 11.64 -11.90
CA GLY A 312 10.43 13.00 -11.34
C GLY A 312 9.62 14.05 -12.11
N GLY A 313 8.51 13.68 -12.73
CA GLY A 313 7.64 14.59 -13.48
C GLY A 313 6.43 15.02 -12.65
N GLU A 314 6.12 16.31 -12.61
CA GLU A 314 4.80 16.79 -12.22
C GLU A 314 3.83 16.52 -13.38
N VAL A 315 2.97 15.52 -13.22
CA VAL A 315 1.82 15.35 -14.11
C VAL A 315 0.65 16.10 -13.48
N VAL A 316 0.26 17.22 -14.06
CA VAL A 316 -0.99 17.87 -13.69
C VAL A 316 -2.13 17.04 -14.30
N VAL A 317 -2.74 16.23 -13.48
CA VAL A 317 -3.89 15.41 -13.87
C VAL A 317 -5.16 16.12 -13.42
N GLU A 318 -6.05 16.47 -14.36
CA GLU A 318 -7.35 17.02 -14.02
C GLU A 318 -8.17 15.98 -13.22
N ASP A 319 -8.81 16.43 -12.14
CA ASP A 319 -9.72 15.60 -11.35
C ASP A 319 -10.95 15.22 -12.21
N ILE A 320 -11.59 14.11 -11.86
CA ILE A 320 -12.80 13.64 -12.53
C ILE A 320 -13.98 14.26 -11.77
N GLU A 321 -14.73 15.15 -12.41
CA GLU A 321 -15.98 15.70 -11.88
C GLU A 321 -17.14 14.67 -11.88
#